data_929e65859a17fefce54d14e89dcc6dff
#
_entry.id   929e65859a17fefce54d14e89dcc6dff
#
_cell.length_a   1.000
_cell.length_b   1.000
_cell.length_c   1.000
_cell.angle_alpha   90.00
_cell.angle_beta   90.00
_cell.angle_gamma   90.00
#
_symmetry.space_group_name_H-M   'P 1'
#
loop_
_entity.id
_entity.type
_entity.pdbx_description
1 polymer ?
#
loop_
_entity_poly.entity_id
_entity_poly.type
_entity_poly.pdbx_seq_one_letter_code
_entity_poly.pdbx_strand_id
1 'polypeptide(L)'
;MKRTPLLALLTSIALVAPAMAQEKVLNIYSARHYPTDEALYSDFTRATGIKINRVDADDAGILARLKAEGAASPADVILLVDASRLWRAEVEGLFLPIKSKALEDAIPSHLRAKPADNGGTAWFGLSTRARVVVFDKLKYNKADFDSYEKLADPKYKGQLCIRTGSHPYNLSLFGAMTEHLGPQKTEVWLKGLVDNMARAPKGGDTDQIKAVAAGECGVAVTNTYYLARLMRSTNPADKAVTEKIGVVFPNQSSWGTHVNIAGGAVAKNARNVDNAVQFLEYLASPSAQNHFANGNNEWPAAKGVSFDNPALKAMTGGSFKSELVPISAVGMNQIKVQQMLDRVGFK
;
A
#
# COMPACT_ATOMS: atom_id res chain seq x y z
N MET A 1 67.49 -34.81 -58.10
CA MET A 1 66.28 -34.01 -58.03
C MET A 1 65.72 -34.14 -56.63
N LYS A 2 65.93 -33.06 -55.76
CA LYS A 2 65.46 -33.04 -54.40
C LYS A 2 64.15 -32.23 -54.36
N ARG A 3 63.03 -32.85 -53.94
CA ARG A 3 61.73 -32.21 -53.74
C ARG A 3 61.63 -31.74 -52.28
N THR A 4 61.51 -30.43 -52.09
CA THR A 4 61.24 -29.76 -50.76
C THR A 4 59.72 -29.75 -50.52
N PRO A 5 59.17 -30.17 -49.38
CA PRO A 5 57.76 -29.96 -49.05
C PRO A 5 57.49 -28.56 -48.53
N LEU A 6 56.53 -27.90 -49.13
CA LEU A 6 55.99 -26.59 -48.69
C LEU A 6 55.03 -26.78 -47.50
N LEU A 7 55.38 -26.28 -46.31
CA LEU A 7 54.58 -26.36 -45.11
C LEU A 7 53.59 -25.16 -45.10
N ALA A 8 52.31 -25.42 -45.33
CA ALA A 8 51.26 -24.42 -45.29
C ALA A 8 50.88 -24.17 -43.82
N LEU A 9 51.19 -22.96 -43.31
CA LEU A 9 50.82 -22.48 -41.98
C LEU A 9 49.35 -21.97 -42.02
N LEU A 10 48.40 -22.75 -41.51
CA LEU A 10 47.01 -22.37 -41.35
C LEU A 10 46.88 -21.50 -40.06
N THR A 11 46.80 -20.19 -40.24
CA THR A 11 46.50 -19.24 -39.16
C THR A 11 45.00 -19.23 -38.87
N SER A 12 44.58 -19.89 -37.77
CA SER A 12 43.21 -19.85 -37.27
C SER A 12 42.90 -18.50 -36.66
N ILE A 13 42.19 -17.64 -37.35
CA ILE A 13 41.63 -16.40 -36.79
C ILE A 13 40.41 -16.80 -35.92
N ALA A 14 40.59 -16.79 -34.60
CA ALA A 14 39.50 -16.91 -33.66
C ALA A 14 38.62 -15.64 -33.73
N LEU A 15 37.44 -15.70 -34.31
CA LEU A 15 36.43 -14.65 -34.21
C LEU A 15 35.98 -14.60 -32.74
N VAL A 16 36.47 -13.61 -31.98
CA VAL A 16 35.88 -13.25 -30.71
C VAL A 16 34.58 -12.49 -31.02
N ALA A 17 33.45 -13.17 -31.00
CA ALA A 17 32.16 -12.51 -31.03
C ALA A 17 32.03 -11.65 -29.78
N PRO A 18 31.69 -10.35 -29.88
CA PRO A 18 31.41 -9.54 -28.70
C PRO A 18 30.24 -10.23 -27.97
N ALA A 19 30.45 -10.61 -26.72
CA ALA A 19 29.38 -11.03 -25.84
C ALA A 19 28.46 -9.81 -25.68
N MET A 20 27.34 -9.81 -26.40
CA MET A 20 26.26 -8.84 -26.19
C MET A 20 25.82 -9.06 -24.75
N ALA A 21 26.17 -8.14 -23.86
CA ALA A 21 25.66 -8.16 -22.51
C ALA A 21 24.13 -8.17 -22.59
N GLN A 22 23.49 -9.22 -22.10
CA GLN A 22 22.05 -9.33 -22.08
C GLN A 22 21.52 -8.10 -21.34
N GLU A 23 20.62 -7.33 -21.98
CA GLU A 23 20.02 -6.13 -21.38
C GLU A 23 19.35 -6.54 -20.08
N LYS A 24 19.80 -5.94 -18.94
CA LYS A 24 19.19 -6.23 -17.66
C LYS A 24 17.83 -5.55 -17.61
N VAL A 25 16.77 -6.32 -17.51
CA VAL A 25 15.39 -5.82 -17.47
C VAL A 25 14.69 -6.24 -16.20
N LEU A 26 13.66 -5.47 -15.82
CA LEU A 26 12.74 -5.76 -14.72
C LEU A 26 11.32 -5.40 -15.16
N ASN A 27 10.42 -6.38 -15.15
CA ASN A 27 9.02 -6.18 -15.50
C ASN A 27 8.19 -6.04 -14.24
N ILE A 28 7.59 -4.86 -14.04
CA ILE A 28 6.81 -4.51 -12.85
C ILE A 28 5.33 -4.44 -13.20
N TYR A 29 4.49 -5.15 -12.47
CA TYR A 29 3.04 -4.99 -12.48
C TYR A 29 2.65 -4.19 -11.22
N SER A 30 2.11 -2.99 -11.42
CA SER A 30 1.94 -2.00 -10.34
C SER A 30 0.49 -1.52 -10.23
N ALA A 31 -0.04 -1.59 -9.01
CA ALA A 31 -1.27 -0.90 -8.63
C ALA A 31 -0.99 0.46 -7.93
N ARG A 32 0.26 0.88 -7.86
CA ARG A 32 0.63 2.18 -7.31
C ARG A 32 0.24 3.28 -8.31
N HIS A 33 -0.39 4.33 -7.80
CA HIS A 33 -1.01 5.39 -8.61
C HIS A 33 -0.42 6.78 -8.31
N TYR A 34 0.83 6.80 -7.85
CA TYR A 34 1.52 8.07 -7.52
C TYR A 34 2.44 8.50 -8.66
N PRO A 35 2.18 9.64 -9.32
CA PRO A 35 3.10 10.17 -10.35
C PRO A 35 4.52 10.39 -9.83
N THR A 36 4.64 10.62 -8.53
CA THR A 36 5.93 10.80 -7.84
C THR A 36 6.79 9.54 -7.86
N ASP A 37 6.21 8.33 -8.00
CA ASP A 37 6.97 7.07 -8.05
C ASP A 37 7.90 6.97 -9.27
N GLU A 38 7.70 7.78 -10.32
CA GLU A 38 8.61 7.85 -11.47
C GLU A 38 10.06 8.15 -11.08
N ALA A 39 10.26 8.95 -10.05
CA ALA A 39 11.59 9.24 -9.54
C ALA A 39 12.24 7.98 -8.95
N LEU A 40 11.49 7.12 -8.24
CA LEU A 40 12.00 5.85 -7.71
C LEU A 40 12.48 4.92 -8.82
N TYR A 41 11.68 4.78 -9.87
CA TYR A 41 12.02 3.92 -11.02
C TYR A 41 13.24 4.44 -11.77
N SER A 42 13.31 5.75 -12.01
CA SER A 42 14.43 6.41 -12.69
C SER A 42 15.72 6.31 -11.88
N ASP A 43 15.64 6.51 -10.55
CA ASP A 43 16.80 6.42 -9.65
C ASP A 43 17.35 5.00 -9.58
N PHE A 44 16.49 4.00 -9.50
CA PHE A 44 16.89 2.59 -9.55
C PHE A 44 17.59 2.25 -10.86
N THR A 45 16.99 2.63 -12.00
CA THR A 45 17.58 2.38 -13.32
C THR A 45 18.94 3.06 -13.46
N ARG A 46 19.06 4.31 -12.99
CA ARG A 46 20.35 5.05 -13.03
C ARG A 46 21.43 4.39 -12.18
N ALA A 47 21.05 3.88 -11.00
CA ALA A 47 21.98 3.25 -10.07
C ALA A 47 22.44 1.86 -10.50
N THR A 48 21.59 1.09 -11.19
CA THR A 48 21.82 -0.33 -11.46
C THR A 48 22.04 -0.67 -12.93
N GLY A 49 21.63 0.22 -13.85
CA GLY A 49 21.55 -0.07 -15.27
C GLY A 49 20.40 -1.02 -15.66
N ILE A 50 19.53 -1.41 -14.71
CA ILE A 50 18.38 -2.28 -14.97
C ILE A 50 17.24 -1.43 -15.53
N LYS A 51 16.80 -1.78 -16.76
CA LYS A 51 15.66 -1.13 -17.40
C LYS A 51 14.35 -1.64 -16.84
N ILE A 52 13.46 -0.74 -16.45
CA ILE A 52 12.12 -1.07 -15.96
C ILE A 52 11.10 -1.01 -17.08
N ASN A 53 10.36 -2.10 -17.28
CA ASN A 53 9.12 -2.14 -18.04
C ASN A 53 7.96 -2.23 -17.06
N ARG A 54 6.92 -1.37 -17.22
CA ARG A 54 5.83 -1.30 -16.26
C ARG A 54 4.47 -1.51 -16.91
N VAL A 55 3.60 -2.21 -16.20
CA VAL A 55 2.17 -2.33 -16.46
C VAL A 55 1.43 -1.80 -15.24
N ASP A 56 0.64 -0.75 -15.45
CA ASP A 56 -0.15 -0.11 -14.40
C ASP A 56 -1.63 -0.45 -14.56
N ALA A 57 -2.26 -0.87 -13.45
CA ALA A 57 -3.70 -1.07 -13.33
C ALA A 57 -4.09 -0.97 -11.85
N ASP A 58 -5.38 -1.05 -11.52
CA ASP A 58 -5.78 -1.23 -10.12
C ASP A 58 -5.41 -2.62 -9.59
N ASP A 59 -5.45 -2.82 -8.27
CA ASP A 59 -5.08 -4.11 -7.66
C ASP A 59 -5.85 -5.30 -8.24
N ALA A 60 -7.14 -5.13 -8.54
CA ALA A 60 -7.97 -6.20 -9.10
C ALA A 60 -7.55 -6.54 -10.53
N GLY A 61 -7.25 -5.53 -11.34
CA GLY A 61 -6.75 -5.68 -12.71
C GLY A 61 -5.38 -6.38 -12.76
N ILE A 62 -4.45 -5.99 -11.88
CA ILE A 62 -3.15 -6.67 -11.75
C ILE A 62 -3.32 -8.15 -11.42
N LEU A 63 -4.14 -8.47 -10.40
CA LEU A 63 -4.35 -9.86 -9.98
C LEU A 63 -5.07 -10.68 -11.05
N ALA A 64 -6.08 -10.11 -11.72
CA ALA A 64 -6.77 -10.78 -12.83
C ALA A 64 -5.83 -11.08 -14.00
N ARG A 65 -4.97 -10.13 -14.35
CA ARG A 65 -3.99 -10.28 -15.41
C ARG A 65 -2.97 -11.38 -15.10
N LEU A 66 -2.40 -11.38 -13.90
CA LEU A 66 -1.44 -12.43 -13.47
C LEU A 66 -2.05 -13.81 -13.56
N LYS A 67 -3.31 -13.98 -13.16
CA LYS A 67 -4.04 -15.25 -13.26
C LYS A 67 -4.27 -15.68 -14.72
N ALA A 68 -4.67 -14.75 -15.56
CA ALA A 68 -4.92 -15.02 -16.98
C ALA A 68 -3.64 -15.40 -17.73
N GLU A 69 -2.53 -14.75 -17.43
CA GLU A 69 -1.22 -15.02 -18.03
C GLU A 69 -0.56 -16.31 -17.47
N GLY A 70 -0.85 -16.65 -16.21
CA GLY A 70 -0.33 -17.87 -15.56
C GLY A 70 1.20 -17.98 -15.64
N ALA A 71 1.69 -19.14 -16.10
CA ALA A 71 3.13 -19.39 -16.25
C ALA A 71 3.79 -18.57 -17.38
N ALA A 72 3.00 -17.99 -18.29
CA ALA A 72 3.50 -17.15 -19.38
C ALA A 72 3.68 -15.68 -18.96
N SER A 73 3.26 -15.30 -17.75
CA SER A 73 3.38 -13.92 -17.27
C SER A 73 4.83 -13.44 -17.33
N PRO A 74 5.10 -12.26 -17.91
CA PRO A 74 6.43 -11.68 -17.90
C PRO A 74 6.75 -10.95 -16.60
N ALA A 75 5.80 -10.81 -15.68
CA ALA A 75 5.98 -10.05 -14.45
C ALA A 75 7.10 -10.62 -13.58
N ASP A 76 7.98 -9.74 -13.10
CA ASP A 76 9.04 -10.06 -12.14
C ASP A 76 8.69 -9.53 -10.74
N VAL A 77 8.15 -8.29 -10.66
CA VAL A 77 7.72 -7.65 -9.42
C VAL A 77 6.25 -7.29 -9.50
N ILE A 78 5.56 -7.47 -8.37
CA ILE A 78 4.17 -7.09 -8.18
C ILE A 78 4.11 -6.06 -7.05
N LEU A 79 3.54 -4.88 -7.31
CA LEU A 79 3.31 -3.83 -6.32
C LEU A 79 1.82 -3.65 -6.11
N LEU A 80 1.34 -3.88 -4.89
CA LEU A 80 -0.07 -3.72 -4.50
C LEU A 80 -0.21 -2.67 -3.38
N VAL A 81 -1.36 -2.02 -3.31
CA VAL A 81 -1.58 -0.88 -2.40
C VAL A 81 -2.50 -1.19 -1.22
N ASP A 82 -2.77 -2.45 -0.96
CA ASP A 82 -3.62 -2.89 0.14
C ASP A 82 -3.17 -4.23 0.73
N ALA A 83 -3.12 -4.28 2.04
CA ALA A 83 -2.75 -5.47 2.83
C ALA A 83 -3.55 -6.72 2.45
N SER A 84 -4.84 -6.55 2.25
CA SER A 84 -5.76 -7.64 1.93
C SER A 84 -5.55 -8.19 0.53
N ARG A 85 -5.11 -7.34 -0.40
CA ARG A 85 -4.75 -7.75 -1.76
C ARG A 85 -3.45 -8.54 -1.78
N LEU A 86 -2.46 -8.12 -0.98
CA LEU A 86 -1.22 -8.87 -0.78
C LEU A 86 -1.49 -10.26 -0.20
N TRP A 87 -2.28 -10.33 0.87
CA TRP A 87 -2.67 -11.61 1.47
C TRP A 87 -3.42 -12.51 0.48
N ARG A 88 -4.38 -11.96 -0.27
CA ARG A 88 -5.13 -12.73 -1.26
C ARG A 88 -4.22 -13.29 -2.35
N ALA A 89 -3.31 -12.48 -2.88
CA ALA A 89 -2.35 -12.92 -3.90
C ALA A 89 -1.40 -14.01 -3.37
N GLU A 90 -1.00 -13.92 -2.09
CA GLU A 90 -0.22 -14.96 -1.41
C GLU A 90 -0.99 -16.28 -1.34
N VAL A 91 -2.23 -16.27 -0.85
CA VAL A 91 -3.09 -17.46 -0.74
C VAL A 91 -3.39 -18.09 -2.10
N GLU A 92 -3.52 -17.29 -3.14
CA GLU A 92 -3.69 -17.73 -4.53
C GLU A 92 -2.38 -18.20 -5.18
N GLY A 93 -1.26 -18.19 -4.45
CA GLY A 93 0.04 -18.68 -4.93
C GLY A 93 0.66 -17.85 -6.05
N LEU A 94 0.37 -16.55 -6.12
CA LEU A 94 0.87 -15.65 -7.18
C LEU A 94 2.27 -15.10 -6.89
N PHE A 95 2.83 -15.35 -5.70
CA PHE A 95 4.13 -14.85 -5.27
C PHE A 95 5.15 -15.98 -5.14
N LEU A 96 6.40 -15.64 -5.39
CA LEU A 96 7.57 -16.47 -5.08
C LEU A 96 8.14 -16.03 -3.73
N PRO A 97 8.06 -16.85 -2.67
CA PRO A 97 8.69 -16.51 -1.40
C PRO A 97 10.21 -16.42 -1.55
N ILE A 98 10.79 -15.29 -1.15
CA ILE A 98 12.23 -15.01 -1.27
C ILE A 98 12.89 -14.91 0.11
N LYS A 99 14.20 -15.19 0.17
CA LYS A 99 15.05 -14.95 1.33
C LYS A 99 15.90 -13.72 1.06
N SER A 100 15.67 -12.65 1.81
CA SER A 100 16.50 -11.46 1.80
C SER A 100 16.68 -10.96 3.22
N LYS A 101 17.91 -11.13 3.73
CA LYS A 101 18.23 -10.62 5.07
C LYS A 101 18.07 -9.10 5.15
N ALA A 102 18.38 -8.38 4.08
CA ALA A 102 18.24 -6.92 4.02
C ALA A 102 16.77 -6.49 4.20
N LEU A 103 15.84 -7.13 3.48
CA LEU A 103 14.40 -6.86 3.62
C LEU A 103 13.87 -7.28 5.00
N GLU A 104 14.29 -8.44 5.50
CA GLU A 104 13.84 -8.96 6.80
C GLU A 104 14.33 -8.12 7.99
N ASP A 105 15.53 -7.58 7.91
CA ASP A 105 16.10 -6.67 8.91
C ASP A 105 15.43 -5.29 8.85
N ALA A 106 15.17 -4.76 7.63
CA ALA A 106 14.59 -3.45 7.42
C ALA A 106 13.09 -3.41 7.76
N ILE A 107 12.31 -4.41 7.31
CA ILE A 107 10.84 -4.38 7.43
C ILE A 107 10.38 -5.16 8.67
N PRO A 108 9.62 -4.54 9.61
CA PRO A 108 9.07 -5.21 10.78
C PRO A 108 8.22 -6.43 10.42
N SER A 109 8.24 -7.46 11.29
CA SER A 109 7.55 -8.73 11.03
C SER A 109 6.04 -8.60 10.84
N HIS A 110 5.40 -7.62 11.49
CA HIS A 110 3.96 -7.36 11.33
C HIS A 110 3.61 -6.65 10.01
N LEU A 111 4.61 -6.12 9.29
CA LEU A 111 4.45 -5.46 7.97
C LEU A 111 4.91 -6.35 6.80
N ARG A 112 5.08 -7.63 6.99
CA ARG A 112 5.46 -8.59 5.94
C ARG A 112 4.75 -9.92 6.11
N ALA A 113 4.74 -10.75 5.07
CA ALA A 113 4.22 -12.11 5.15
C ALA A 113 4.94 -12.92 6.22
N LYS A 114 4.24 -13.85 6.84
CA LYS A 114 4.89 -14.86 7.68
C LYS A 114 5.83 -15.70 6.81
N PRO A 115 6.99 -16.11 7.34
CA PRO A 115 7.87 -17.01 6.59
C PRO A 115 7.14 -18.29 6.19
N ALA A 116 7.31 -18.69 4.93
CA ALA A 116 6.85 -19.96 4.40
C ALA A 116 7.72 -21.12 4.96
N ASP A 117 7.32 -22.38 4.74
CA ASP A 117 8.03 -23.57 5.23
C ASP A 117 9.49 -23.63 4.75
N ASN A 118 9.80 -23.07 3.59
CA ASN A 118 11.17 -22.95 3.06
C ASN A 118 11.96 -21.79 3.70
N GLY A 119 11.35 -21.04 4.63
CA GLY A 119 11.93 -19.86 5.29
C GLY A 119 11.91 -18.58 4.42
N GLY A 120 11.29 -18.58 3.25
CA GLY A 120 11.13 -17.39 2.41
C GLY A 120 9.91 -16.57 2.81
N THR A 121 9.95 -15.26 2.53
CA THR A 121 8.85 -14.30 2.77
C THR A 121 8.19 -13.94 1.45
N ALA A 122 6.86 -14.08 1.36
CA ALA A 122 6.12 -13.93 0.11
C ALA A 122 5.98 -12.46 -0.33
N TRP A 123 5.86 -11.51 0.60
CA TRP A 123 5.74 -10.08 0.31
C TRP A 123 6.23 -9.23 1.47
N PHE A 124 6.59 -7.99 1.19
CA PHE A 124 7.09 -6.99 2.15
C PHE A 124 6.29 -5.69 2.02
N GLY A 125 5.92 -5.10 3.17
CA GLY A 125 5.38 -3.75 3.21
C GLY A 125 6.46 -2.73 2.90
N LEU A 126 6.14 -1.74 2.08
CA LEU A 126 7.09 -0.74 1.61
C LEU A 126 6.77 0.66 2.15
N SER A 127 5.49 0.96 2.35
CA SER A 127 5.03 2.18 2.99
C SER A 127 3.75 1.93 3.77
N THR A 128 3.44 2.81 4.73
CA THR A 128 2.25 2.69 5.57
C THR A 128 1.42 3.96 5.54
N ARG A 129 0.11 3.81 5.77
CA ARG A 129 -0.84 4.91 5.94
C ARG A 129 -1.86 4.57 7.00
N ALA A 130 -2.26 5.56 7.80
CA ALA A 130 -3.28 5.38 8.81
C ALA A 130 -4.68 5.70 8.25
N ARG A 131 -5.69 4.97 8.72
CA ARG A 131 -7.10 5.24 8.49
C ARG A 131 -7.60 6.15 9.59
N VAL A 132 -7.71 7.44 9.33
CA VAL A 132 -8.04 8.46 10.34
C VAL A 132 -9.47 8.93 10.21
N VAL A 133 -9.96 9.59 11.26
CA VAL A 133 -11.23 10.30 11.24
C VAL A 133 -10.95 11.79 11.06
N VAL A 134 -11.60 12.38 10.05
CA VAL A 134 -11.63 13.83 9.82
C VAL A 134 -12.99 14.38 10.19
N PHE A 135 -13.04 15.59 10.73
CA PHE A 135 -14.28 16.20 11.23
C PHE A 135 -14.30 17.71 11.02
N ASP A 136 -15.48 18.28 10.98
CA ASP A 136 -15.69 19.73 11.01
C ASP A 136 -15.30 20.29 12.39
N LYS A 137 -14.15 20.96 12.47
CA LYS A 137 -13.61 21.47 13.74
C LYS A 137 -14.39 22.67 14.34
N LEU A 138 -15.37 23.21 13.62
CA LEU A 138 -16.29 24.20 14.15
C LEU A 138 -17.46 23.56 14.92
N LYS A 139 -17.75 22.26 14.65
CA LYS A 139 -18.85 21.52 15.28
C LYS A 139 -18.37 20.52 16.32
N TYR A 140 -17.18 19.95 16.13
CA TYR A 140 -16.68 18.81 16.89
C TYR A 140 -15.24 19.03 17.34
N ASN A 141 -14.79 18.20 18.27
CA ASN A 141 -13.42 18.13 18.75
C ASN A 141 -12.88 16.68 18.68
N LYS A 142 -11.59 16.50 18.97
CA LYS A 142 -10.94 15.19 18.87
C LYS A 142 -11.58 14.12 19.78
N ALA A 143 -12.07 14.50 20.95
CA ALA A 143 -12.66 13.58 21.91
C ALA A 143 -14.00 13.00 21.44
N ASP A 144 -14.67 13.66 20.49
CA ASP A 144 -15.89 13.13 19.88
C ASP A 144 -15.64 11.88 19.05
N PHE A 145 -14.43 11.74 18.48
CA PHE A 145 -14.05 10.65 17.55
C PHE A 145 -12.72 9.99 17.93
N ASP A 146 -12.40 9.91 19.22
CA ASP A 146 -11.16 9.32 19.73
C ASP A 146 -11.07 7.78 19.56
N SER A 147 -12.18 7.14 19.15
CA SER A 147 -12.21 5.73 18.76
C SER A 147 -13.12 5.49 17.55
N TYR A 148 -12.86 4.42 16.78
CA TYR A 148 -13.73 4.05 15.65
C TYR A 148 -15.12 3.64 16.12
N GLU A 149 -15.22 3.06 17.31
CA GLU A 149 -16.47 2.62 17.90
C GLU A 149 -17.47 3.77 18.04
N LYS A 150 -16.99 4.98 18.39
CA LYS A 150 -17.80 6.19 18.52
C LYS A 150 -18.50 6.63 17.23
N LEU A 151 -17.99 6.25 16.06
CA LEU A 151 -18.64 6.58 14.79
C LEU A 151 -20.04 5.96 14.63
N ALA A 152 -20.35 4.89 15.39
CA ALA A 152 -21.64 4.24 15.43
C ALA A 152 -22.59 4.80 16.49
N ASP A 153 -22.19 5.80 17.30
CA ASP A 153 -23.05 6.44 18.28
C ASP A 153 -24.24 7.13 17.58
N PRO A 154 -25.49 6.83 17.96
CA PRO A 154 -26.69 7.41 17.34
C PRO A 154 -26.76 8.93 17.34
N LYS A 155 -26.00 9.61 18.24
CA LYS A 155 -25.92 11.08 18.25
C LYS A 155 -25.34 11.68 16.98
N TYR A 156 -24.63 10.85 16.17
CA TYR A 156 -24.05 11.28 14.89
C TYR A 156 -24.94 10.93 13.68
N LYS A 157 -26.20 10.63 13.90
CA LYS A 157 -27.16 10.34 12.80
C LYS A 157 -27.14 11.44 11.74
N GLY A 158 -26.96 11.06 10.48
CA GLY A 158 -26.87 11.98 9.36
C GLY A 158 -25.58 12.82 9.30
N GLN A 159 -24.52 12.42 10.02
CA GLN A 159 -23.27 13.17 10.06
C GLN A 159 -22.08 12.46 9.39
N LEU A 160 -22.17 11.14 9.11
CA LEU A 160 -21.05 10.38 8.59
C LEU A 160 -21.03 10.39 7.06
N CYS A 161 -19.89 10.79 6.49
CA CYS A 161 -19.54 10.51 5.10
C CYS A 161 -18.45 9.44 5.03
N ILE A 162 -18.64 8.46 4.17
CA ILE A 162 -17.69 7.37 3.98
C ILE A 162 -17.79 6.88 2.53
N ARG A 163 -16.71 6.35 1.98
CA ARG A 163 -16.72 5.68 0.67
C ARG A 163 -17.37 4.30 0.76
N THR A 164 -17.61 3.66 -0.38
CA THR A 164 -18.25 2.33 -0.44
C THR A 164 -17.61 1.32 0.52
N GLY A 165 -18.46 0.53 1.17
CA GLY A 165 -18.05 -0.48 2.15
C GLY A 165 -17.12 -1.55 1.57
N SER A 166 -17.37 -1.96 0.33
CA SER A 166 -16.56 -2.96 -0.40
C SER A 166 -15.20 -2.46 -0.90
N HIS A 167 -14.90 -1.16 -0.71
CA HIS A 167 -13.59 -0.65 -1.09
C HIS A 167 -12.49 -1.26 -0.21
N PRO A 168 -11.33 -1.66 -0.77
CA PRO A 168 -10.24 -2.30 -0.03
C PRO A 168 -9.87 -1.61 1.29
N TYR A 169 -9.81 -0.27 1.32
CA TYR A 169 -9.45 0.47 2.54
C TYR A 169 -10.46 0.31 3.68
N ASN A 170 -11.75 0.21 3.35
CA ASN A 170 -12.80 -0.05 4.33
C ASN A 170 -12.83 -1.53 4.72
N LEU A 171 -12.68 -2.44 3.76
CA LEU A 171 -12.56 -3.87 4.05
C LEU A 171 -11.41 -4.16 5.01
N SER A 172 -10.28 -3.47 4.85
CA SER A 172 -9.13 -3.61 5.75
C SER A 172 -9.44 -3.08 7.15
N LEU A 173 -9.99 -1.86 7.28
CA LEU A 173 -10.42 -1.34 8.58
C LEU A 173 -11.45 -2.26 9.25
N PHE A 174 -12.46 -2.71 8.51
CA PHE A 174 -13.51 -3.55 9.07
C PHE A 174 -13.00 -4.94 9.43
N GLY A 175 -12.01 -5.46 8.69
CA GLY A 175 -11.27 -6.67 9.05
C GLY A 175 -10.51 -6.52 10.36
N ALA A 176 -9.83 -5.40 10.56
CA ALA A 176 -9.15 -5.09 11.81
C ALA A 176 -10.14 -4.91 12.97
N MET A 177 -11.27 -4.21 12.75
CA MET A 177 -12.34 -4.11 13.74
C MET A 177 -12.87 -5.49 14.15
N THR A 178 -12.95 -6.43 13.19
CA THR A 178 -13.38 -7.81 13.48
C THR A 178 -12.40 -8.56 14.39
N GLU A 179 -11.08 -8.31 14.25
CA GLU A 179 -10.08 -8.85 15.17
C GLU A 179 -10.20 -8.26 16.58
N HIS A 180 -10.47 -6.97 16.70
CA HIS A 180 -10.54 -6.30 18.00
C HIS A 180 -11.87 -6.52 18.74
N LEU A 181 -12.99 -6.53 18.03
CA LEU A 181 -14.33 -6.56 18.63
C LEU A 181 -15.01 -7.94 18.53
N GLY A 182 -14.55 -8.79 17.63
CA GLY A 182 -15.25 -9.99 17.19
C GLY A 182 -16.37 -9.70 16.18
N PRO A 183 -16.82 -10.70 15.40
CA PRO A 183 -17.71 -10.49 14.26
C PRO A 183 -19.08 -9.90 14.66
N GLN A 184 -19.69 -10.33 15.76
CA GLN A 184 -21.00 -9.87 16.18
C GLN A 184 -21.01 -8.38 16.52
N LYS A 185 -20.04 -7.91 17.32
CA LYS A 185 -19.94 -6.49 17.68
C LYS A 185 -19.57 -5.64 16.47
N THR A 186 -18.74 -6.17 15.58
CA THR A 186 -18.40 -5.48 14.32
C THR A 186 -19.62 -5.28 13.45
N GLU A 187 -20.50 -6.29 13.33
CA GLU A 187 -21.72 -6.16 12.55
C GLU A 187 -22.66 -5.10 13.13
N VAL A 188 -22.82 -5.06 14.46
CA VAL A 188 -23.60 -4.01 15.15
C VAL A 188 -23.00 -2.63 14.89
N TRP A 189 -21.68 -2.51 14.98
CA TRP A 189 -20.98 -1.28 14.68
C TRP A 189 -21.16 -0.84 13.22
N LEU A 190 -21.03 -1.76 12.25
CA LEU A 190 -21.27 -1.47 10.82
C LEU A 190 -22.71 -0.99 10.58
N LYS A 191 -23.69 -1.59 11.27
CA LYS A 191 -25.10 -1.13 11.21
C LYS A 191 -25.22 0.30 11.72
N GLY A 192 -24.55 0.65 12.84
CA GLY A 192 -24.51 2.00 13.36
C GLY A 192 -23.86 3.00 12.40
N LEU A 193 -22.80 2.59 11.66
CA LEU A 193 -22.24 3.44 10.62
C LEU A 193 -23.27 3.74 9.51
N VAL A 194 -24.01 2.70 9.06
CA VAL A 194 -25.04 2.87 8.02
C VAL A 194 -26.13 3.84 8.51
N ASP A 195 -26.59 3.68 9.76
CA ASP A 195 -27.62 4.54 10.34
C ASP A 195 -27.17 6.00 10.51
N ASN A 196 -25.87 6.23 10.65
CA ASN A 196 -25.27 7.55 10.83
C ASN A 196 -24.86 8.24 9.51
N MET A 197 -24.98 7.56 8.37
CA MET A 197 -24.62 8.17 7.08
C MET A 197 -25.45 9.40 6.75
N ALA A 198 -24.79 10.48 6.36
CA ALA A 198 -25.42 11.70 5.83
C ALA A 198 -25.99 11.46 4.44
N ARG A 199 -25.38 10.54 3.68
CA ARG A 199 -25.75 10.17 2.31
C ARG A 199 -25.25 8.76 1.98
N ALA A 200 -25.76 8.19 0.91
CA ALA A 200 -25.20 6.98 0.35
C ALA A 200 -23.71 7.13 0.05
N PRO A 201 -22.89 6.07 0.24
CA PRO A 201 -21.47 6.09 -0.08
C PRO A 201 -21.21 6.50 -1.53
N LYS A 202 -20.31 7.46 -1.75
CA LYS A 202 -19.90 7.93 -3.08
C LYS A 202 -18.51 8.58 -3.03
N GLY A 203 -17.77 8.52 -4.13
CA GLY A 203 -16.48 9.19 -4.28
C GLY A 203 -15.34 8.56 -3.49
N GLY A 204 -14.16 9.16 -3.58
CA GLY A 204 -12.95 8.75 -2.87
C GLY A 204 -12.74 9.51 -1.56
N ASP A 205 -11.61 9.25 -0.89
CA ASP A 205 -11.29 9.87 0.41
C ASP A 205 -11.16 11.39 0.33
N THR A 206 -10.63 11.94 -0.77
CA THR A 206 -10.59 13.40 -1.00
C THR A 206 -12.00 14.00 -1.05
N ASP A 207 -12.96 13.28 -1.66
CA ASP A 207 -14.35 13.75 -1.75
C ASP A 207 -15.01 13.75 -0.37
N GLN A 208 -14.67 12.78 0.49
CA GLN A 208 -15.16 12.76 1.88
C GLN A 208 -14.62 13.96 2.67
N ILE A 209 -13.33 14.28 2.55
CA ILE A 209 -12.73 15.45 3.22
C ILE A 209 -13.41 16.74 2.76
N LYS A 210 -13.60 16.89 1.44
CA LYS A 210 -14.26 18.08 0.87
C LYS A 210 -15.74 18.18 1.26
N ALA A 211 -16.44 17.04 1.39
CA ALA A 211 -17.83 17.00 1.85
C ALA A 211 -17.96 17.49 3.31
N VAL A 212 -17.02 17.11 4.20
CA VAL A 212 -16.98 17.64 5.58
C VAL A 212 -16.74 19.15 5.56
N ALA A 213 -15.76 19.64 4.79
CA ALA A 213 -15.47 21.07 4.69
C ALA A 213 -16.64 21.91 4.09
N ALA A 214 -17.46 21.28 3.26
CA ALA A 214 -18.66 21.88 2.66
C ALA A 214 -19.89 21.81 3.58
N GLY A 215 -19.81 21.08 4.71
CA GLY A 215 -20.94 20.91 5.64
C GLY A 215 -21.98 19.87 5.18
N GLU A 216 -21.70 19.05 4.15
CA GLU A 216 -22.56 17.95 3.71
C GLU A 216 -22.61 16.85 4.79
N CYS A 217 -21.52 16.68 5.53
CA CYS A 217 -21.39 15.80 6.69
C CYS A 217 -20.51 16.45 7.77
N GLY A 218 -20.62 15.96 9.00
CA GLY A 218 -19.83 16.47 10.12
C GLY A 218 -18.52 15.69 10.32
N VAL A 219 -18.48 14.45 9.85
CA VAL A 219 -17.35 13.52 10.08
C VAL A 219 -17.16 12.59 8.87
N ALA A 220 -15.91 12.18 8.62
CA ALA A 220 -15.60 11.18 7.60
C ALA A 220 -14.39 10.32 7.98
N VAL A 221 -14.28 9.14 7.36
CA VAL A 221 -13.13 8.23 7.49
C VAL A 221 -12.29 8.29 6.22
N THR A 222 -10.98 8.54 6.37
CA THR A 222 -10.08 8.73 5.23
C THR A 222 -8.67 8.20 5.51
N ASN A 223 -7.89 7.94 4.47
CA ASN A 223 -6.46 7.70 4.64
C ASN A 223 -5.70 9.02 4.78
N THR A 224 -4.69 9.02 5.61
CA THR A 224 -3.88 10.20 5.97
C THR A 224 -3.27 10.93 4.78
N TYR A 225 -2.76 10.23 3.79
CA TYR A 225 -2.07 10.86 2.66
C TYR A 225 -2.98 11.74 1.78
N TYR A 226 -4.30 11.51 1.79
CA TYR A 226 -5.24 12.40 1.08
C TYR A 226 -5.34 13.76 1.79
N LEU A 227 -5.45 13.77 3.12
CA LEU A 227 -5.44 15.03 3.87
C LEU A 227 -4.08 15.72 3.77
N ALA A 228 -2.98 14.97 3.90
CA ALA A 228 -1.64 15.52 3.76
C ALA A 228 -1.41 16.16 2.38
N ARG A 229 -1.96 15.57 1.31
CA ARG A 229 -1.90 16.15 -0.04
C ARG A 229 -2.62 17.48 -0.11
N LEU A 230 -3.82 17.60 0.48
CA LEU A 230 -4.54 18.87 0.54
C LEU A 230 -3.78 19.92 1.38
N MET A 231 -3.21 19.52 2.52
CA MET A 231 -2.42 20.41 3.38
C MET A 231 -1.16 20.97 2.68
N ARG A 232 -0.57 20.19 1.78
CA ARG A 232 0.63 20.58 1.01
C ARG A 232 0.29 21.24 -0.32
N SER A 233 -0.98 21.32 -0.68
CA SER A 233 -1.41 21.93 -1.94
C SER A 233 -1.16 23.44 -1.92
N THR A 234 -0.75 23.97 -3.06
CA THR A 234 -0.64 25.42 -3.29
C THR A 234 -1.97 26.03 -3.72
N ASN A 235 -2.97 25.21 -4.06
CA ASN A 235 -4.29 25.67 -4.48
C ASN A 235 -5.06 26.32 -3.31
N PRO A 236 -5.51 27.58 -3.43
CA PRO A 236 -6.28 28.24 -2.38
C PRO A 236 -7.55 27.49 -1.95
N ALA A 237 -8.23 26.80 -2.88
CA ALA A 237 -9.40 26.00 -2.58
C ALA A 237 -9.11 24.82 -1.64
N ASP A 238 -7.96 24.17 -1.81
CA ASP A 238 -7.54 23.07 -0.93
C ASP A 238 -7.15 23.58 0.47
N LYS A 239 -6.52 24.77 0.55
CA LYS A 239 -6.23 25.44 1.82
C LYS A 239 -7.51 25.76 2.60
N ALA A 240 -8.51 26.34 1.92
CA ALA A 240 -9.81 26.63 2.53
C ALA A 240 -10.51 25.35 3.05
N VAL A 241 -10.32 24.21 2.39
CA VAL A 241 -10.79 22.90 2.90
C VAL A 241 -10.07 22.55 4.20
N THR A 242 -8.73 22.56 4.21
CA THR A 242 -7.94 22.10 5.35
C THR A 242 -8.08 23.02 6.59
N GLU A 243 -8.40 24.29 6.39
CA GLU A 243 -8.70 25.24 7.48
C GLU A 243 -9.93 24.85 8.29
N LYS A 244 -10.87 24.10 7.72
CA LYS A 244 -12.10 23.66 8.39
C LYS A 244 -11.99 22.27 9.01
N ILE A 245 -10.97 21.48 8.63
CA ILE A 245 -10.85 20.08 8.99
C ILE A 245 -10.01 19.88 10.25
N GLY A 246 -10.60 19.19 11.23
CA GLY A 246 -9.86 18.53 12.29
C GLY A 246 -9.55 17.08 11.92
N VAL A 247 -8.49 16.53 12.50
CA VAL A 247 -8.10 15.12 12.32
C VAL A 247 -7.81 14.48 13.67
N VAL A 248 -8.23 13.23 13.82
CA VAL A 248 -7.91 12.39 14.97
C VAL A 248 -7.47 11.02 14.51
N PHE A 249 -6.47 10.49 15.20
CA PHE A 249 -6.01 9.11 15.10
C PHE A 249 -6.78 8.32 16.15
N PRO A 250 -7.77 7.47 15.77
CA PRO A 250 -8.63 6.81 16.75
C PRO A 250 -7.87 5.78 17.58
N ASN A 251 -8.46 5.37 18.71
CA ASN A 251 -8.02 4.28 19.58
C ASN A 251 -6.62 4.45 20.19
N GLN A 252 -6.12 5.68 20.36
CA GLN A 252 -4.80 5.92 20.94
C GLN A 252 -4.69 5.46 22.40
N SER A 253 -5.78 5.48 23.16
CA SER A 253 -5.87 4.96 24.54
C SER A 253 -6.12 3.44 24.62
N SER A 254 -6.39 2.78 23.49
CA SER A 254 -6.68 1.33 23.41
C SER A 254 -5.71 0.61 22.47
N TRP A 255 -6.19 -0.01 21.42
CA TRP A 255 -5.38 -0.85 20.53
C TRP A 255 -4.60 -0.08 19.44
N GLY A 256 -4.86 1.19 19.26
CA GLY A 256 -4.16 2.04 18.30
C GLY A 256 -4.95 2.28 17.02
N THR A 257 -4.44 3.14 16.15
CA THR A 257 -5.08 3.47 14.87
C THR A 257 -4.79 2.40 13.83
N HIS A 258 -5.79 2.02 13.04
CA HIS A 258 -5.63 1.10 11.91
C HIS A 258 -4.63 1.64 10.90
N VAL A 259 -3.65 0.81 10.56
CA VAL A 259 -2.61 1.08 9.58
C VAL A 259 -2.70 0.07 8.45
N ASN A 260 -2.68 0.54 7.22
CA ASN A 260 -2.60 -0.28 6.03
C ASN A 260 -1.28 -0.04 5.29
N ILE A 261 -0.92 -0.92 4.37
CA ILE A 261 0.36 -0.90 3.67
C ILE A 261 0.19 -0.83 2.15
N ALA A 262 1.18 -0.27 1.48
CA ALA A 262 1.54 -0.68 0.13
C ALA A 262 2.71 -1.65 0.23
N GLY A 263 2.71 -2.70 -0.57
CA GLY A 263 3.76 -3.71 -0.51
C GLY A 263 4.17 -4.24 -1.86
N GLY A 264 5.26 -4.99 -1.86
CA GLY A 264 5.85 -5.60 -3.04
C GLY A 264 6.21 -7.07 -2.83
N ALA A 265 6.17 -7.80 -3.91
CA ALA A 265 6.49 -9.23 -3.98
C ALA A 265 7.21 -9.57 -5.28
N VAL A 266 7.96 -10.66 -5.28
CA VAL A 266 8.45 -11.29 -6.50
C VAL A 266 7.32 -12.14 -7.09
N ALA A 267 7.06 -12.02 -8.39
CA ALA A 267 6.04 -12.81 -9.07
C ALA A 267 6.39 -14.30 -9.07
N LYS A 268 5.37 -15.18 -8.99
CA LYS A 268 5.56 -16.65 -8.93
C LYS A 268 6.45 -17.19 -10.04
N ASN A 269 6.30 -16.66 -11.25
CA ASN A 269 6.98 -17.12 -12.45
C ASN A 269 8.02 -16.11 -12.96
N ALA A 270 8.54 -15.25 -12.07
CA ALA A 270 9.54 -14.24 -12.42
C ALA A 270 10.76 -14.85 -13.11
N ARG A 271 11.19 -14.22 -14.19
CA ARG A 271 12.38 -14.64 -14.95
C ARG A 271 13.64 -13.93 -14.48
N ASN A 272 13.49 -12.72 -13.92
CA ASN A 272 14.57 -11.86 -13.44
C ASN A 272 14.55 -11.73 -11.92
N VAL A 273 14.57 -12.87 -11.20
CA VAL A 273 14.41 -12.91 -9.73
C VAL A 273 15.43 -12.05 -9.01
N ASP A 274 16.72 -12.10 -9.39
CA ASP A 274 17.77 -11.33 -8.73
C ASP A 274 17.54 -9.82 -8.90
N ASN A 275 17.13 -9.37 -10.10
CA ASN A 275 16.77 -7.97 -10.34
C ASN A 275 15.54 -7.57 -9.54
N ALA A 276 14.57 -8.47 -9.37
CA ALA A 276 13.36 -8.24 -8.58
C ALA A 276 13.68 -8.09 -7.09
N VAL A 277 14.53 -8.95 -6.54
CA VAL A 277 15.00 -8.84 -5.15
C VAL A 277 15.76 -7.54 -4.95
N GLN A 278 16.71 -7.21 -5.85
CA GLN A 278 17.47 -5.96 -5.78
C GLN A 278 16.56 -4.72 -5.80
N PHE A 279 15.48 -4.76 -6.59
CA PHE A 279 14.50 -3.67 -6.63
C PHE A 279 13.71 -3.54 -5.33
N LEU A 280 13.25 -4.65 -4.74
CA LEU A 280 12.55 -4.64 -3.47
C LEU A 280 13.46 -4.15 -2.33
N GLU A 281 14.74 -4.56 -2.30
CA GLU A 281 15.75 -4.07 -1.36
C GLU A 281 16.00 -2.57 -1.55
N TYR A 282 16.07 -2.09 -2.79
CA TYR A 282 16.15 -0.65 -3.08
C TYR A 282 14.94 0.10 -2.53
N LEU A 283 13.72 -0.41 -2.71
CA LEU A 283 12.51 0.23 -2.17
C LEU A 283 12.49 0.26 -0.62
N ALA A 284 13.19 -0.65 0.05
CA ALA A 284 13.38 -0.63 1.50
C ALA A 284 14.56 0.25 1.96
N SER A 285 15.34 0.81 1.03
CA SER A 285 16.47 1.69 1.35
C SER A 285 16.02 3.02 1.96
N PRO A 286 16.86 3.69 2.77
CA PRO A 286 16.53 5.00 3.34
C PRO A 286 16.12 6.05 2.30
N SER A 287 16.74 6.05 1.13
CA SER A 287 16.42 6.99 0.03
C SER A 287 15.01 6.78 -0.50
N ALA A 288 14.65 5.55 -0.85
CA ALA A 288 13.31 5.22 -1.35
C ALA A 288 12.23 5.43 -0.27
N GLN A 289 12.54 5.08 0.98
CA GLN A 289 11.63 5.28 2.10
C GLN A 289 11.37 6.77 2.41
N ASN A 290 12.38 7.61 2.28
CA ASN A 290 12.22 9.08 2.33
C ASN A 290 11.35 9.59 1.18
N HIS A 291 11.47 8.98 -0.01
CA HIS A 291 10.63 9.33 -1.15
C HIS A 291 9.16 9.01 -0.86
N PHE A 292 8.84 7.85 -0.28
CA PHE A 292 7.46 7.52 0.13
C PHE A 292 6.92 8.54 1.13
N ALA A 293 7.73 8.98 2.10
CA ALA A 293 7.30 9.97 3.07
C ALA A 293 7.08 11.36 2.44
N ASN A 294 8.05 11.85 1.69
CA ASN A 294 8.05 13.23 1.21
C ASN A 294 7.31 13.41 -0.12
N GLY A 295 7.35 12.42 -1.00
CA GLY A 295 6.64 12.41 -2.29
C GLY A 295 5.18 11.98 -2.16
N ASN A 296 4.92 10.88 -1.48
CA ASN A 296 3.59 10.25 -1.43
C ASN A 296 2.79 10.55 -0.16
N ASN A 297 3.41 11.18 0.84
CA ASN A 297 2.82 11.43 2.16
C ASN A 297 2.42 10.13 2.90
N GLU A 298 3.21 9.08 2.73
CA GLU A 298 3.06 7.80 3.43
C GLU A 298 4.22 7.60 4.42
N TRP A 299 4.00 6.97 5.58
CA TRP A 299 5.09 6.68 6.49
C TRP A 299 5.99 5.58 5.93
N PRO A 300 7.31 5.65 6.17
CA PRO A 300 8.22 4.55 5.88
C PRO A 300 7.78 3.27 6.58
N ALA A 301 7.87 2.12 5.89
CA ALA A 301 7.71 0.82 6.50
C ALA A 301 9.03 0.31 7.11
N ALA A 302 10.18 0.74 6.57
CA ALA A 302 11.49 0.36 7.08
C ALA A 302 11.81 1.05 8.40
N LYS A 303 12.44 0.30 9.30
CA LYS A 303 12.86 0.77 10.63
C LYS A 303 13.93 1.86 10.52
N GLY A 304 13.90 2.81 11.46
CA GLY A 304 14.97 3.78 11.66
C GLY A 304 15.11 4.84 10.56
N VAL A 305 14.16 4.93 9.65
CA VAL A 305 14.17 5.96 8.60
C VAL A 305 13.67 7.28 9.17
N SER A 306 14.54 8.29 9.13
CA SER A 306 14.14 9.68 9.43
C SER A 306 13.60 10.35 8.17
N PHE A 307 12.53 11.11 8.30
CA PHE A 307 11.91 11.87 7.21
C PHE A 307 11.40 13.21 7.71
N ASP A 308 11.21 14.16 6.80
CA ASP A 308 10.68 15.49 7.11
C ASP A 308 9.47 15.82 6.22
N ASN A 309 8.28 15.42 6.65
CA ASN A 309 7.02 15.79 6.02
C ASN A 309 6.18 16.63 7.00
N PRO A 310 6.08 17.95 6.77
CA PRO A 310 5.38 18.85 7.69
C PRO A 310 3.89 18.48 7.89
N ALA A 311 3.22 18.00 6.83
CA ALA A 311 1.81 17.63 6.93
C ALA A 311 1.60 16.37 7.80
N LEU A 312 2.44 15.34 7.65
CA LEU A 312 2.40 14.16 8.51
C LEU A 312 2.70 14.50 9.96
N LYS A 313 3.70 15.36 10.20
CA LYS A 313 4.05 15.85 11.53
C LYS A 313 2.91 16.66 12.16
N ALA A 314 2.29 17.57 11.41
CA ALA A 314 1.18 18.39 11.90
C ALA A 314 -0.05 17.56 12.27
N MET A 315 -0.36 16.51 11.53
CA MET A 315 -1.49 15.63 11.83
C MET A 315 -1.29 14.81 13.11
N THR A 316 -0.08 14.32 13.36
CA THR A 316 0.21 13.40 14.49
C THR A 316 0.68 14.11 15.75
N GLY A 317 1.20 15.32 15.64
CA GLY A 317 1.92 15.97 16.73
C GLY A 317 3.29 15.30 17.04
N GLY A 318 3.80 14.47 16.08
CA GLY A 318 5.08 13.76 16.19
C GLY A 318 4.94 12.25 15.95
N SER A 319 4.14 11.57 16.77
CA SER A 319 3.92 10.13 16.65
C SER A 319 2.48 9.74 16.97
N PHE A 320 2.11 8.51 16.64
CA PHE A 320 0.84 7.91 17.02
C PHE A 320 1.04 6.42 17.29
N LYS A 321 0.14 5.84 18.11
CA LYS A 321 0.07 4.40 18.32
C LYS A 321 -0.66 3.74 17.16
N SER A 322 0.03 2.92 16.38
CA SER A 322 -0.59 2.05 15.38
C SER A 322 -1.05 0.75 16.02
N GLU A 323 -2.09 0.14 15.46
CA GLU A 323 -2.46 -1.23 15.82
C GLU A 323 -1.37 -2.23 15.37
N LEU A 324 -1.38 -3.40 15.98
CA LEU A 324 -0.43 -4.49 15.70
C LEU A 324 -1.14 -5.74 15.14
N VAL A 325 -2.37 -5.61 14.64
CA VAL A 325 -3.06 -6.73 13.98
C VAL A 325 -2.23 -7.16 12.76
N PRO A 326 -1.88 -8.44 12.67
CA PRO A 326 -1.17 -8.94 11.50
C PRO A 326 -1.98 -8.72 10.22
N ILE A 327 -1.31 -8.27 9.17
CA ILE A 327 -1.94 -8.01 7.87
C ILE A 327 -2.68 -9.23 7.33
N SER A 328 -2.16 -10.44 7.56
CA SER A 328 -2.82 -11.69 7.20
C SER A 328 -4.18 -11.88 7.90
N ALA A 329 -4.31 -11.48 9.17
CA ALA A 329 -5.57 -11.57 9.90
C ALA A 329 -6.62 -10.62 9.30
N VAL A 330 -6.21 -9.40 8.93
CA VAL A 330 -7.08 -8.45 8.21
C VAL A 330 -7.57 -9.06 6.90
N GLY A 331 -6.69 -9.70 6.14
CA GLY A 331 -7.03 -10.37 4.89
C GLY A 331 -8.00 -11.53 5.07
N MET A 332 -7.79 -12.39 6.05
CA MET A 332 -8.66 -13.54 6.35
C MET A 332 -10.10 -13.14 6.68
N ASN A 333 -10.31 -11.97 7.26
CA ASN A 333 -11.64 -11.50 7.62
C ASN A 333 -12.45 -10.92 6.46
N GLN A 334 -11.87 -10.71 5.27
CA GLN A 334 -12.55 -10.03 4.16
C GLN A 334 -13.89 -10.66 3.76
N ILE A 335 -13.94 -11.99 3.65
CA ILE A 335 -15.18 -12.70 3.28
C ILE A 335 -16.26 -12.47 4.34
N LYS A 336 -15.91 -12.58 5.62
CA LYS A 336 -16.84 -12.32 6.73
C LYS A 336 -17.31 -10.87 6.73
N VAL A 337 -16.40 -9.93 6.51
CA VAL A 337 -16.71 -8.49 6.42
C VAL A 337 -17.69 -8.25 5.28
N GLN A 338 -17.43 -8.78 4.07
CA GLN A 338 -18.35 -8.60 2.95
C GLN A 338 -19.76 -9.14 3.28
N GLN A 339 -19.87 -10.31 3.89
CA GLN A 339 -21.14 -10.86 4.33
C GLN A 339 -21.85 -9.97 5.36
N MET A 340 -21.12 -9.37 6.30
CA MET A 340 -21.68 -8.41 7.25
C MET A 340 -22.19 -7.14 6.54
N LEU A 341 -21.41 -6.59 5.61
CA LEU A 341 -21.79 -5.41 4.80
C LEU A 341 -23.11 -5.67 4.04
N ASP A 342 -23.25 -6.86 3.44
CA ASP A 342 -24.45 -7.25 2.70
C ASP A 342 -25.68 -7.31 3.64
N ARG A 343 -25.52 -7.87 4.84
CA ARG A 343 -26.61 -7.97 5.83
C ARG A 343 -27.04 -6.61 6.38
N VAL A 344 -26.09 -5.71 6.63
CA VAL A 344 -26.42 -4.35 7.16
C VAL A 344 -26.76 -3.34 6.08
N GLY A 345 -26.69 -3.72 4.80
CA GLY A 345 -26.99 -2.84 3.67
C GLY A 345 -25.94 -1.76 3.41
N PHE A 346 -24.70 -1.97 3.80
CA PHE A 346 -23.60 -1.03 3.55
C PHE A 346 -23.05 -1.26 2.14
N LYS A 347 -23.43 -0.42 1.20
CA LYS A 347 -23.03 -0.49 -0.22
C LYS A 347 -21.64 0.09 -0.48
#